data_678e0c6bb9fa7f0e25c22e0e470269b3
#
_entry.id   678e0c6bb9fa7f0e25c22e0e470269b3
#
_cell.length_a   1.000
_cell.length_b   1.000
_cell.length_c   1.000
_cell.angle_alpha   90.00
_cell.angle_beta   90.00
_cell.angle_gamma   90.00
#
_symmetry.space_group_name_H-M   'P 1'
#
loop_
_entity.id
_entity.type
_entity.pdbx_description
1 polymer ?
#
loop_
_entity_poly.entity_id
_entity_poly.type
_entity_poly.pdbx_seq_one_letter_code
_entity_poly.pdbx_strand_id
1 'polypeptide(L)'
;LIPYQLKLFGYSSSDALSIYGILTGMAFAIIMFPTVLTNSISVLLLPVVSEAQAKHNDRLIREAIIKTTESCLLLGLLCTIGLLVLGDFIGNFIFKNALSATFIVTMSWICPFLYLGSTLNSIFHGLGKPGITLFLNLFSCLIRILFIVFLIPVIGIKGYLTGLLISQIALCAHALLWLYRLMKKGSSG
;
A
#
# COMPACT_ATOMS: atom_id res chain seq x y z
N LEU A 1 11.27 16.11 3.93
CA LEU A 1 11.94 15.22 4.90
C LEU A 1 12.90 14.25 4.20
N ILE A 2 12.46 13.48 3.19
CA ILE A 2 13.29 12.47 2.50
C ILE A 2 14.55 13.05 1.86
N PRO A 3 14.52 14.13 1.04
CA PRO A 3 15.74 14.70 0.47
C PRO A 3 16.73 15.22 1.53
N TYR A 4 16.21 15.72 2.65
CA TYR A 4 17.05 16.16 3.77
C TYR A 4 17.81 14.99 4.40
N GLN A 5 17.14 13.87 4.63
CA GLN A 5 17.78 12.67 5.19
C GLN A 5 18.78 12.02 4.21
N LEU A 6 18.52 12.11 2.90
CA LEU A 6 19.48 11.66 1.88
C LEU A 6 20.77 12.50 1.88
N LYS A 7 20.68 13.80 2.18
CA LYS A 7 21.88 14.63 2.39
C LYS A 7 22.69 14.19 3.60
N LEU A 8 22.04 13.78 4.68
CA LEU A 8 22.73 13.25 5.87
C LEU A 8 23.45 11.93 5.58
N PHE A 9 22.93 11.13 4.63
CA PHE A 9 23.60 9.94 4.12
C PHE A 9 24.85 10.25 3.29
N GLY A 10 24.98 11.47 2.73
CA GLY A 10 26.13 11.90 1.95
C GLY A 10 25.84 12.28 0.49
N TYR A 11 24.56 12.29 0.07
CA TYR A 11 24.22 12.78 -1.27
C TYR A 11 24.29 14.30 -1.37
N SER A 12 24.67 14.82 -2.55
CA SER A 12 24.55 16.25 -2.84
C SER A 12 23.08 16.70 -2.82
N SER A 13 22.82 17.99 -2.67
CA SER A 13 21.46 18.53 -2.71
C SER A 13 20.73 18.20 -4.02
N SER A 14 21.47 18.26 -5.14
CA SER A 14 20.97 17.96 -6.47
C SER A 14 20.61 16.48 -6.62
N ASP A 15 21.52 15.59 -6.18
CA ASP A 15 21.31 14.14 -6.28
C ASP A 15 20.15 13.67 -5.39
N ALA A 16 20.06 14.19 -4.16
CA ALA A 16 18.96 13.86 -3.24
C ALA A 16 17.59 14.25 -3.81
N LEU A 17 17.50 15.41 -4.46
CA LEU A 17 16.27 15.84 -5.13
C LEU A 17 15.97 15.01 -6.39
N SER A 18 17.02 14.69 -7.18
CA SER A 18 16.89 13.85 -8.37
C SER A 18 16.39 12.44 -8.01
N ILE A 19 17.02 11.78 -7.02
CA ILE A 19 16.61 10.45 -6.52
C ILE A 19 15.15 10.47 -6.06
N TYR A 20 14.77 11.48 -5.29
CA TYR A 20 13.40 11.64 -4.82
C TYR A 20 12.41 11.90 -5.95
N GLY A 21 12.78 12.72 -6.94
CA GLY A 21 11.98 13.00 -8.14
C GLY A 21 11.76 11.75 -9.00
N ILE A 22 12.81 10.96 -9.25
CA ILE A 22 12.72 9.69 -9.99
C ILE A 22 11.79 8.70 -9.25
N LEU A 23 11.95 8.58 -7.94
CA LEU A 23 11.12 7.70 -7.13
C LEU A 23 9.65 8.08 -7.18
N THR A 24 9.34 9.37 -6.94
CA THR A 24 7.94 9.84 -6.83
C THR A 24 7.28 10.09 -8.18
N GLY A 25 8.04 10.58 -9.17
CA GLY A 25 7.50 10.93 -10.47
C GLY A 25 7.46 9.76 -11.47
N MET A 26 8.40 8.82 -11.37
CA MET A 26 8.48 7.70 -12.30
C MET A 26 8.02 6.39 -11.68
N ALA A 27 8.71 5.91 -10.64
CA ALA A 27 8.42 4.60 -10.06
C ALA A 27 7.03 4.52 -9.40
N PHE A 28 6.67 5.52 -8.58
CA PHE A 28 5.35 5.56 -7.94
C PHE A 28 4.21 5.67 -8.96
N ALA A 29 4.37 6.39 -10.05
CA ALA A 29 3.35 6.53 -11.09
C ALA A 29 2.98 5.15 -11.68
N ILE A 30 3.98 4.31 -11.96
CA ILE A 30 3.77 2.96 -12.50
C ILE A 30 3.11 2.05 -11.46
N ILE A 31 3.57 2.09 -10.20
CA ILE A 31 3.04 1.25 -9.12
C ILE A 31 1.60 1.65 -8.74
N MET A 32 1.28 2.94 -8.84
CA MET A 32 -0.07 3.43 -8.55
C MET A 32 -1.06 3.22 -9.71
N PHE A 33 -0.59 2.98 -10.93
CA PHE A 33 -1.48 2.82 -12.09
C PHE A 33 -2.54 1.71 -11.88
N PRO A 34 -2.23 0.49 -11.40
CA PRO A 34 -3.25 -0.53 -11.18
C PRO A 34 -4.21 -0.22 -10.01
N THR A 35 -3.93 0.79 -9.16
CA THR A 35 -4.84 1.18 -8.08
C THR A 35 -6.19 1.67 -8.59
N VAL A 36 -6.28 2.09 -9.84
CA VAL A 36 -7.54 2.46 -10.49
C VAL A 36 -8.53 1.27 -10.45
N LEU A 37 -8.04 0.05 -10.70
CA LEU A 37 -8.86 -1.17 -10.63
C LEU A 37 -9.33 -1.47 -9.22
N THR A 38 -8.41 -1.40 -8.23
CA THR A 38 -8.77 -1.65 -6.83
C THR A 38 -9.66 -0.56 -6.26
N ASN A 39 -9.52 0.68 -6.69
CA ASN A 39 -10.42 1.77 -6.31
C ASN A 39 -11.84 1.53 -6.86
N SER A 40 -11.97 1.05 -8.08
CA SER A 40 -13.28 0.69 -8.66
C SER A 40 -13.96 -0.43 -7.86
N ILE A 41 -13.21 -1.47 -7.50
CA ILE A 41 -13.70 -2.55 -6.61
C ILE A 41 -14.13 -1.97 -5.26
N SER A 42 -13.32 -1.08 -4.69
CA SER A 42 -13.56 -0.45 -3.39
C SER A 42 -14.85 0.39 -3.37
N VAL A 43 -15.10 1.15 -4.44
CA VAL A 43 -16.33 1.96 -4.58
C VAL A 43 -17.57 1.08 -4.67
N LEU A 44 -17.51 -0.03 -5.41
CA LEU A 44 -18.62 -0.98 -5.52
C LEU A 44 -18.86 -1.76 -4.22
N LEU A 45 -17.79 -2.02 -3.46
CA LEU A 45 -17.86 -2.78 -2.22
C LEU A 45 -18.52 -1.98 -1.08
N LEU A 46 -18.32 -0.67 -1.05
CA LEU A 46 -18.81 0.20 0.02
C LEU A 46 -20.34 0.06 0.24
N PRO A 47 -21.21 0.22 -0.78
CA PRO A 47 -22.66 0.07 -0.61
C PRO A 47 -23.06 -1.36 -0.24
N VAL A 48 -22.39 -2.38 -0.81
CA VAL A 48 -22.70 -3.79 -0.50
C VAL A 48 -22.44 -4.10 0.98
N VAL A 49 -21.33 -3.64 1.52
CA VAL A 49 -21.00 -3.84 2.94
C VAL A 49 -21.92 -3.03 3.83
N SER A 50 -22.24 -1.78 3.46
CA SER A 50 -23.16 -0.92 4.23
C SER A 50 -24.59 -1.49 4.28
N GLU A 51 -25.09 -2.01 3.17
CA GLU A 51 -26.41 -2.64 3.11
C GLU A 51 -26.44 -3.93 3.92
N ALA A 52 -25.42 -4.78 3.79
CA ALA A 52 -25.30 -6.00 4.59
C ALA A 52 -25.22 -5.71 6.08
N GLN A 53 -24.51 -4.64 6.47
CA GLN A 53 -24.42 -4.18 7.86
C GLN A 53 -25.79 -3.71 8.37
N ALA A 54 -26.54 -2.93 7.59
CA ALA A 54 -27.87 -2.46 7.95
C ALA A 54 -28.87 -3.63 8.13
N LYS A 55 -28.73 -4.70 7.36
CA LYS A 55 -29.55 -5.92 7.43
C LYS A 55 -29.05 -6.94 8.46
N HIS A 56 -28.01 -6.63 9.23
CA HIS A 56 -27.34 -7.56 10.16
C HIS A 56 -26.97 -8.91 9.52
N ASN A 57 -26.56 -8.89 8.24
CA ASN A 57 -26.19 -10.06 7.49
C ASN A 57 -24.68 -10.31 7.54
N ASP A 58 -24.21 -10.85 8.68
CA ASP A 58 -22.79 -11.10 8.92
C ASP A 58 -22.18 -12.09 7.92
N ARG A 59 -22.98 -13.02 7.37
CA ARG A 59 -22.53 -13.97 6.36
C ARG A 59 -22.14 -13.25 5.06
N LEU A 60 -22.98 -12.32 4.59
CA LEU A 60 -22.72 -11.56 3.38
C LEU A 60 -21.48 -10.66 3.56
N ILE A 61 -21.35 -10.03 4.72
CA ILE A 61 -20.16 -9.22 5.06
C ILE A 61 -18.89 -10.07 4.99
N ARG A 62 -18.92 -11.25 5.60
CA ARG A 62 -17.77 -12.18 5.60
C ARG A 62 -17.41 -12.65 4.18
N GLU A 63 -18.39 -13.03 3.39
CA GLU A 63 -18.17 -13.45 1.99
C GLU A 63 -17.59 -12.31 1.15
N ALA A 64 -18.10 -11.08 1.32
CA ALA A 64 -17.58 -9.89 0.64
C ALA A 64 -16.12 -9.63 1.02
N ILE A 65 -15.77 -9.67 2.32
CA ILE A 65 -14.40 -9.46 2.81
C ILE A 65 -13.45 -10.51 2.22
N ILE A 66 -13.80 -11.79 2.28
CA ILE A 66 -12.94 -12.88 1.80
C ILE A 66 -12.71 -12.75 0.30
N LYS A 67 -13.78 -12.70 -0.50
CA LYS A 67 -13.69 -12.59 -1.97
C LYS A 67 -12.88 -11.38 -2.41
N THR A 68 -13.11 -10.24 -1.77
CA THR A 68 -12.40 -9.00 -2.12
C THR A 68 -10.93 -9.07 -1.72
N THR A 69 -10.63 -9.62 -0.55
CA THR A 69 -9.23 -9.83 -0.11
C THR A 69 -8.47 -10.74 -1.07
N GLU A 70 -9.07 -11.87 -1.47
CA GLU A 70 -8.50 -12.81 -2.44
C GLU A 70 -8.28 -12.14 -3.80
N SER A 71 -9.28 -11.42 -4.31
CA SER A 71 -9.20 -10.72 -5.60
C SER A 71 -8.11 -9.65 -5.61
N CYS A 72 -7.99 -8.86 -4.52
CA CYS A 72 -6.96 -7.82 -4.41
C CYS A 72 -5.56 -8.41 -4.25
N LEU A 73 -5.41 -9.51 -3.51
CA LEU A 73 -4.13 -10.21 -3.41
C LEU A 73 -3.72 -10.81 -4.75
N LEU A 74 -4.64 -11.47 -5.46
CA LEU A 74 -4.38 -12.01 -6.79
C LEU A 74 -3.95 -10.91 -7.77
N LEU A 75 -4.69 -9.81 -7.83
CA LEU A 75 -4.35 -8.66 -8.65
C LEU A 75 -2.98 -8.09 -8.26
N GLY A 76 -2.71 -7.94 -6.97
CA GLY A 76 -1.44 -7.45 -6.45
C GLY A 76 -0.27 -8.35 -6.84
N LEU A 77 -0.44 -9.67 -6.74
CA LEU A 77 0.57 -10.65 -7.15
C LEU A 77 0.81 -10.61 -8.67
N LEU A 78 -0.26 -10.55 -9.47
CA LEU A 78 -0.14 -10.41 -10.93
C LEU A 78 0.62 -9.14 -11.31
N CYS A 79 0.29 -8.01 -10.67
CA CYS A 79 1.02 -6.76 -10.88
C CYS A 79 2.47 -6.85 -10.43
N THR A 80 2.76 -7.51 -9.31
CA THR A 80 4.13 -7.74 -8.85
C THR A 80 4.92 -8.53 -9.89
N ILE A 81 4.40 -9.66 -10.37
CA ILE A 81 5.05 -10.48 -11.39
C ILE A 81 5.25 -9.66 -12.67
N GLY A 82 4.22 -8.95 -13.13
CA GLY A 82 4.30 -8.09 -14.30
C GLY A 82 5.39 -7.02 -14.17
N LEU A 83 5.47 -6.36 -13.02
CA LEU A 83 6.49 -5.33 -12.76
C LEU A 83 7.88 -5.89 -12.54
N LEU A 84 8.03 -7.11 -12.02
CA LEU A 84 9.33 -7.79 -11.94
C LEU A 84 9.87 -8.13 -13.34
N VAL A 85 8.99 -8.53 -14.26
CA VAL A 85 9.38 -8.89 -15.63
C VAL A 85 9.57 -7.64 -16.51
N LEU A 86 8.67 -6.66 -16.41
CA LEU A 86 8.64 -5.48 -17.29
C LEU A 86 9.32 -4.26 -16.67
N GLY A 87 9.65 -4.26 -15.38
CA GLY A 87 10.16 -3.09 -14.67
C GLY A 87 11.47 -2.56 -15.23
N ASP A 88 12.39 -3.46 -15.59
CA ASP A 88 13.64 -3.09 -16.23
C ASP A 88 13.42 -2.50 -17.63
N PHE A 89 12.50 -3.07 -18.41
CA PHE A 89 12.11 -2.53 -19.71
C PHE A 89 11.46 -1.14 -19.57
N ILE A 90 10.52 -0.98 -18.66
CA ILE A 90 9.84 0.29 -18.41
C ILE A 90 10.84 1.37 -17.97
N GLY A 91 11.70 1.06 -17.01
CA GLY A 91 12.67 1.99 -16.46
C GLY A 91 13.75 2.40 -17.48
N ASN A 92 14.33 1.44 -18.18
CA ASN A 92 15.43 1.71 -19.10
C ASN A 92 14.97 2.18 -20.48
N PHE A 93 13.87 1.64 -21.01
CA PHE A 93 13.41 1.97 -22.36
C PHE A 93 12.45 3.16 -22.38
N ILE A 94 11.43 3.19 -21.50
CA ILE A 94 10.44 4.27 -21.48
C ILE A 94 10.99 5.49 -20.76
N PHE A 95 11.51 5.33 -19.54
CA PHE A 95 12.04 6.44 -18.75
C PHE A 95 13.51 6.76 -19.04
N LYS A 96 14.22 5.89 -19.76
CA LYS A 96 15.66 6.04 -20.07
C LYS A 96 16.51 6.28 -18.81
N ASN A 97 16.15 5.65 -17.71
CA ASN A 97 16.76 5.88 -16.40
C ASN A 97 16.89 4.57 -15.61
N ALA A 98 18.11 4.10 -15.41
CA ALA A 98 18.41 2.84 -14.71
C ALA A 98 17.97 2.86 -13.24
N LEU A 99 18.00 4.02 -12.58
CA LEU A 99 17.52 4.19 -11.20
C LEU A 99 16.01 3.98 -11.10
N SER A 100 15.24 4.44 -12.10
CA SER A 100 13.81 4.20 -12.14
C SER A 100 13.48 2.73 -12.33
N ALA A 101 14.24 2.00 -13.16
CA ALA A 101 14.12 0.55 -13.30
C ALA A 101 14.31 -0.17 -11.95
N THR A 102 15.40 0.14 -11.26
CA THR A 102 15.68 -0.43 -9.93
C THR A 102 14.57 -0.13 -8.93
N PHE A 103 14.02 1.07 -8.92
CA PHE A 103 12.93 1.44 -8.03
C PHE A 103 11.64 0.70 -8.37
N ILE A 104 11.26 0.60 -9.66
CA ILE A 104 10.05 -0.13 -10.09
C ILE A 104 10.14 -1.59 -9.64
N VAL A 105 11.24 -2.27 -9.92
CA VAL A 105 11.46 -3.67 -9.53
C VAL A 105 11.43 -3.84 -8.01
N THR A 106 12.14 -2.99 -7.27
CA THR A 106 12.18 -3.08 -5.80
C THR A 106 10.81 -2.79 -5.17
N MET A 107 10.09 -1.80 -5.69
CA MET A 107 8.79 -1.40 -5.15
C MET A 107 7.65 -2.31 -5.61
N SER A 108 7.83 -3.17 -6.62
CA SER A 108 6.80 -4.12 -7.06
C SER A 108 6.28 -5.01 -5.93
N TRP A 109 7.13 -5.35 -4.96
CA TRP A 109 6.77 -6.13 -3.77
C TRP A 109 5.75 -5.44 -2.85
N ILE A 110 5.55 -4.13 -3.00
CA ILE A 110 4.58 -3.36 -2.21
C ILE A 110 3.17 -3.50 -2.78
N CYS A 111 3.01 -3.81 -4.08
CA CYS A 111 1.73 -3.83 -4.77
C CYS A 111 0.64 -4.64 -4.06
N PRO A 112 0.86 -5.91 -3.63
CA PRO A 112 -0.18 -6.69 -2.99
C PRO A 112 -0.72 -6.03 -1.72
N PHE A 113 0.17 -5.48 -0.90
CA PHE A 113 -0.18 -4.86 0.37
C PHE A 113 -0.84 -3.49 0.16
N LEU A 114 -0.40 -2.74 -0.84
CA LEU A 114 -0.95 -1.43 -1.15
C LEU A 114 -2.38 -1.54 -1.68
N TYR A 115 -2.63 -2.49 -2.57
CA TYR A 115 -3.96 -2.71 -3.14
C TYR A 115 -4.92 -3.30 -2.10
N LEU A 116 -4.44 -4.27 -1.32
CA LEU A 116 -5.22 -4.83 -0.21
C LEU A 116 -5.55 -3.76 0.84
N GLY A 117 -4.58 -2.93 1.24
CA GLY A 117 -4.79 -1.89 2.25
C GLY A 117 -5.87 -0.87 1.84
N SER A 118 -5.87 -0.44 0.57
CA SER A 118 -6.89 0.47 0.02
C SER A 118 -8.30 -0.14 0.13
N THR A 119 -8.44 -1.41 -0.19
CA THR A 119 -9.72 -2.11 -0.14
C THR A 119 -10.20 -2.38 1.28
N LEU A 120 -9.29 -2.77 2.18
CA LEU A 120 -9.61 -2.94 3.60
C LEU A 120 -10.10 -1.63 4.24
N ASN A 121 -9.52 -0.50 3.86
CA ASN A 121 -10.01 0.82 4.29
C ASN A 121 -11.48 1.04 3.84
N SER A 122 -11.83 0.69 2.61
CA SER A 122 -13.21 0.80 2.11
C SER A 122 -14.19 -0.09 2.86
N ILE A 123 -13.77 -1.30 3.24
CA ILE A 123 -14.58 -2.19 4.07
C ILE A 123 -14.89 -1.55 5.44
N PHE A 124 -13.89 -0.95 6.11
CA PHE A 124 -14.13 -0.24 7.37
C PHE A 124 -15.05 0.95 7.22
N HIS A 125 -14.97 1.67 6.11
CA HIS A 125 -15.91 2.76 5.80
C HIS A 125 -17.33 2.21 5.61
N GLY A 126 -17.49 1.10 4.86
CA GLY A 126 -18.79 0.43 4.67
C GLY A 126 -19.38 -0.11 5.97
N LEU A 127 -18.54 -0.55 6.92
CA LEU A 127 -18.96 -0.96 8.26
C LEU A 127 -19.26 0.20 9.21
N GLY A 128 -19.22 1.45 8.73
CA GLY A 128 -19.45 2.63 9.57
C GLY A 128 -18.36 2.86 10.63
N LYS A 129 -17.15 2.36 10.41
CA LYS A 129 -16.03 2.47 11.37
C LYS A 129 -14.81 3.22 10.81
N PRO A 130 -14.97 4.45 10.31
CA PRO A 130 -13.88 5.24 9.73
C PRO A 130 -12.77 5.58 10.74
N GLY A 131 -13.09 5.60 12.04
CA GLY A 131 -12.09 5.82 13.09
C GLY A 131 -11.01 4.75 13.13
N ILE A 132 -11.35 3.50 12.79
CA ILE A 132 -10.36 2.40 12.71
C ILE A 132 -9.40 2.69 11.53
N THR A 133 -9.92 3.08 10.38
CA THR A 133 -9.11 3.46 9.22
C THR A 133 -8.15 4.58 9.54
N LEU A 134 -8.63 5.63 10.23
CA LEU A 134 -7.78 6.74 10.66
C LEU A 134 -6.64 6.26 11.56
N PHE A 135 -6.94 5.44 12.57
CA PHE A 135 -5.93 4.89 13.48
C PHE A 135 -4.87 4.05 12.73
N LEU A 136 -5.32 3.15 11.84
CA LEU A 136 -4.43 2.30 11.05
C LEU A 136 -3.50 3.11 10.14
N ASN A 137 -4.04 4.14 9.48
CA ASN A 137 -3.25 5.01 8.61
C ASN A 137 -2.25 5.87 9.40
N LEU A 138 -2.64 6.41 10.56
CA LEU A 138 -1.73 7.14 11.45
C LEU A 138 -0.60 6.23 11.95
N PHE A 139 -0.92 5.01 12.36
CA PHE A 139 0.07 4.03 12.81
C PHE A 139 1.07 3.67 11.70
N SER A 140 0.56 3.42 10.48
CA SER A 140 1.39 3.17 9.29
C SER A 140 2.28 4.38 8.96
N CYS A 141 1.75 5.60 9.08
CA CYS A 141 2.49 6.84 8.88
C CYS A 141 3.62 7.01 9.90
N LEU A 142 3.38 6.71 11.17
CA LEU A 142 4.40 6.75 12.22
C LEU A 142 5.54 5.77 11.93
N ILE A 143 5.24 4.53 11.56
CA ILE A 143 6.26 3.55 11.15
C ILE A 143 7.09 4.12 10.01
N ARG A 144 6.46 4.66 8.97
CA ARG A 144 7.16 5.25 7.82
C ARG A 144 8.08 6.40 8.21
N ILE A 145 7.61 7.30 9.09
CA ILE A 145 8.41 8.42 9.59
C ILE A 145 9.63 7.92 10.36
N LEU A 146 9.47 6.91 11.23
CA LEU A 146 10.59 6.31 11.97
C LEU A 146 11.66 5.78 11.01
N PHE A 147 11.26 5.03 9.97
CA PHE A 147 12.19 4.52 8.96
C PHE A 147 12.88 5.64 8.17
N ILE A 148 12.15 6.71 7.83
CA ILE A 148 12.73 7.88 7.16
C ILE A 148 13.81 8.53 8.03
N VAL A 149 13.54 8.71 9.31
CA VAL A 149 14.45 9.45 10.22
C VAL A 149 15.66 8.60 10.59
N PHE A 150 15.48 7.31 10.86
CA PHE A 150 16.55 6.45 11.38
C PHE A 150 17.27 5.63 10.31
N LEU A 151 16.57 5.16 9.27
CA LEU A 151 17.18 4.27 8.28
C LEU A 151 17.73 4.99 7.06
N ILE A 152 17.14 6.08 6.60
CA ILE A 152 17.70 6.80 5.44
C ILE A 152 19.12 7.28 5.70
N PRO A 153 19.49 7.85 6.86
CA PRO A 153 20.86 8.27 7.12
C PRO A 153 21.88 7.12 7.15
N VAL A 154 21.43 5.87 7.33
CA VAL A 154 22.29 4.69 7.45
C VAL A 154 22.43 3.92 6.13
N ILE A 155 21.32 3.70 5.42
CA ILE A 155 21.27 2.86 4.20
C ILE A 155 20.72 3.60 2.98
N GLY A 156 20.60 4.93 3.05
CA GLY A 156 20.13 5.77 1.95
C GLY A 156 18.67 5.50 1.57
N ILE A 157 18.36 5.65 0.29
CA ILE A 157 16.99 5.52 -0.24
C ILE A 157 16.37 4.13 0.03
N LYS A 158 17.20 3.09 0.17
CA LYS A 158 16.73 1.73 0.53
C LYS A 158 16.01 1.72 1.87
N GLY A 159 16.43 2.58 2.82
CA GLY A 159 15.75 2.74 4.12
C GLY A 159 14.31 3.22 3.99
N TYR A 160 14.04 4.11 3.06
CA TYR A 160 12.67 4.53 2.74
C TYR A 160 11.85 3.40 2.12
N LEU A 161 12.41 2.68 1.14
CA LEU A 161 11.71 1.60 0.45
C LEU A 161 11.33 0.47 1.42
N THR A 162 12.23 0.08 2.30
CA THR A 162 11.95 -0.92 3.35
C THR A 162 10.92 -0.42 4.35
N GLY A 163 11.00 0.84 4.77
CA GLY A 163 10.00 1.46 5.65
C GLY A 163 8.62 1.50 5.04
N LEU A 164 8.54 1.78 3.75
CA LEU A 164 7.28 1.80 3.01
C LEU A 164 6.67 0.40 2.92
N LEU A 165 7.46 -0.62 2.62
CA LEU A 165 7.02 -2.02 2.59
C LEU A 165 6.51 -2.47 3.97
N ILE A 166 7.31 -2.28 5.02
CA ILE A 166 6.97 -2.69 6.39
C ILE A 166 5.71 -1.96 6.89
N SER A 167 5.59 -0.65 6.61
CA SER A 167 4.40 0.11 7.00
C SER A 167 3.12 -0.40 6.34
N GLN A 168 3.18 -0.84 5.08
CA GLN A 168 2.03 -1.40 4.36
C GLN A 168 1.68 -2.80 4.86
N ILE A 169 2.67 -3.65 5.11
CA ILE A 169 2.45 -4.97 5.73
C ILE A 169 1.81 -4.81 7.11
N ALA A 170 2.31 -3.91 7.94
CA ALA A 170 1.77 -3.64 9.27
C ALA A 170 0.31 -3.14 9.20
N LEU A 171 0.01 -2.23 8.27
CA LEU A 171 -1.36 -1.75 8.04
C LEU A 171 -2.28 -2.91 7.67
N CYS A 172 -1.92 -3.72 6.69
CA CYS A 172 -2.74 -4.87 6.25
C CYS A 172 -2.94 -5.88 7.37
N ALA A 173 -1.88 -6.24 8.10
CA ALA A 173 -1.95 -7.19 9.20
C ALA A 173 -2.88 -6.71 10.32
N HIS A 174 -2.75 -5.45 10.74
CA HIS A 174 -3.62 -4.87 11.76
C HIS A 174 -5.07 -4.74 11.27
N ALA A 175 -5.28 -4.34 10.01
CA ALA A 175 -6.61 -4.25 9.42
C ALA A 175 -7.31 -5.62 9.41
N LEU A 176 -6.62 -6.68 8.97
CA LEU A 176 -7.17 -8.04 8.97
C LEU A 176 -7.46 -8.56 10.38
N LEU A 177 -6.59 -8.26 11.36
CA LEU A 177 -6.82 -8.61 12.77
C LEU A 177 -8.07 -7.91 13.34
N TRP A 178 -8.27 -6.63 13.02
CA TRP A 178 -9.47 -5.89 13.43
C TRP A 178 -10.73 -6.47 12.79
N LEU A 179 -10.71 -6.78 11.49
CA LEU A 179 -11.83 -7.41 10.80
C LEU A 179 -12.15 -8.77 11.40
N TYR A 180 -11.15 -9.60 11.66
CA TYR A 180 -11.34 -10.90 12.31
C TYR A 180 -12.00 -10.77 13.70
N ARG A 181 -11.55 -9.81 14.51
CA ARG A 181 -12.12 -9.55 15.83
C ARG A 181 -13.58 -9.07 15.76
N LEU A 182 -13.89 -8.21 14.77
CA LEU A 182 -15.26 -7.72 14.57
C LEU A 182 -16.20 -8.84 14.15
N MET A 183 -15.79 -9.71 13.24
CA MET A 183 -16.59 -10.85 12.78
C MET A 183 -16.82 -11.87 13.92
N LYS A 184 -15.81 -12.12 14.76
CA LYS A 184 -15.96 -13.03 15.90
C LYS A 184 -16.94 -12.50 16.95
N LYS A 185 -16.98 -11.18 17.15
CA LYS A 185 -17.89 -10.55 18.13
C LYS A 185 -19.34 -10.52 17.65
N GLY A 186 -19.59 -10.41 16.34
CA GLY A 186 -20.93 -10.48 15.74
C GLY A 186 -21.54 -11.89 15.77
N SER A 187 -20.71 -12.94 15.81
CA SER A 187 -21.16 -14.34 15.89
C SER A 187 -21.50 -14.83 17.31
N SER A 188 -21.30 -13.99 18.33
CA SER A 188 -21.50 -14.36 19.75
C SER A 188 -22.70 -13.65 20.39
N GLY A 189 -23.49 -12.92 19.65
CA GLY A 189 -24.73 -12.27 20.06
C GLY A 189 -25.87 -12.67 19.14
#